data_be7862cd768111fa454fd20c966a323a
#
_entry.id   be7862cd768111fa454fd20c966a323a
#
_cell.length_a   1.000
_cell.length_b   1.000
_cell.length_c   1.000
_cell.angle_alpha   90.00
_cell.angle_beta   90.00
_cell.angle_gamma   90.00
#
_symmetry.space_group_name_H-M   'P 1'
#
loop_
_entity.id
_entity.type
_entity.pdbx_description
1 polymer ?
#
loop_
_entity_poly.entity_id
_entity_poly.type
_entity_poly.pdbx_seq_one_letter_code
_entity_poly.pdbx_strand_id
1 'polypeptide(L)'
;IMQSHLILGVCLLSALLVNCSNEEDPLRLEPLANASPKNVVYILSDDHRFDFMGFTGKVPWLETPNLDRLAREGAYFPNTYVTTSLCSPSRASILTGLYSHTHTVIDNAALDPGNLTFFPQYLQNAGYQTSYFGKWHMGNHSDEPQPGFDHWESFRGQGVYYGPTLNINGERTTYDESTYISDILTEHAIDWLDERDQDQPFFMYLSHKAVHSQFQPAKRHVGLYEEEEIVYPPSFDTPTYGTPKMPTAGADNAPLRGRDYYGDRRIPDWVKQQRESWHGVDYMY
;
A
#
# COMPACT_ATOMS: atom_id res chain seq x y z
N ILE A 1 51.19 14.31 -76.39
CA ILE A 1 51.51 15.14 -75.21
C ILE A 1 50.14 15.41 -74.52
N MET A 2 49.81 14.61 -73.60
CA MET A 2 48.60 14.78 -72.78
C MET A 2 48.96 14.92 -71.32
N GLN A 3 48.65 16.05 -70.75
CA GLN A 3 48.79 16.32 -69.30
C GLN A 3 47.62 15.76 -68.58
N SER A 4 47.89 14.91 -67.64
CA SER A 4 46.90 14.34 -66.64
C SER A 4 46.84 15.25 -65.44
N HIS A 5 45.70 15.88 -65.26
CA HIS A 5 45.42 16.60 -63.98
C HIS A 5 44.87 15.63 -62.92
N LEU A 6 45.60 15.42 -61.89
CA LEU A 6 45.22 14.68 -60.71
C LEU A 6 44.39 15.61 -59.81
N ILE A 7 43.11 15.32 -59.69
CA ILE A 7 42.19 16.02 -58.76
C ILE A 7 42.27 15.29 -57.46
N LEU A 8 42.86 15.94 -56.46
CA LEU A 8 42.93 15.48 -55.08
C LEU A 8 41.59 15.82 -54.39
N GLY A 9 40.73 14.83 -54.20
CA GLY A 9 39.49 14.98 -53.46
C GLY A 9 39.78 14.96 -51.95
N VAL A 10 39.62 16.08 -51.31
CA VAL A 10 39.67 16.19 -49.82
C VAL A 10 38.28 15.77 -49.30
N CYS A 11 38.19 14.55 -48.78
CA CYS A 11 37.02 14.15 -48.01
C CYS A 11 37.08 14.82 -46.64
N LEU A 12 36.29 15.87 -46.44
CA LEU A 12 35.97 16.39 -45.11
C LEU A 12 35.06 15.37 -44.41
N LEU A 13 35.65 14.59 -43.52
CA LEU A 13 34.90 13.77 -42.59
C LEU A 13 34.34 14.69 -41.49
N SER A 14 33.11 15.14 -41.66
CA SER A 14 32.38 15.83 -40.58
C SER A 14 32.09 14.82 -39.49
N ALA A 15 32.92 14.81 -38.45
CA ALA A 15 32.60 14.11 -37.19
C ALA A 15 31.38 14.80 -36.56
N LEU A 16 30.19 14.24 -36.77
CA LEU A 16 29.05 14.52 -35.96
C LEU A 16 29.38 14.05 -34.55
N LEU A 17 29.85 14.98 -33.71
CA LEU A 17 29.84 14.82 -32.27
C LEU A 17 28.35 14.73 -31.86
N VAL A 18 27.84 13.52 -31.74
CA VAL A 18 26.61 13.27 -30.99
C VAL A 18 26.92 13.73 -29.57
N ASN A 19 26.46 14.91 -29.25
CA ASN A 19 26.40 15.39 -27.88
C ASN A 19 25.39 14.48 -27.20
N CYS A 20 25.84 13.37 -26.59
CA CYS A 20 25.05 12.67 -25.60
C CYS A 20 24.85 13.69 -24.48
N SER A 21 23.74 14.42 -24.53
CA SER A 21 23.21 15.05 -23.35
C SER A 21 23.11 13.94 -22.32
N ASN A 22 23.89 14.02 -21.25
CA ASN A 22 23.61 13.27 -20.06
C ASN A 22 22.23 13.74 -19.59
N GLU A 23 21.17 13.10 -20.07
CA GLU A 23 19.90 13.17 -19.36
C GLU A 23 20.20 12.57 -17.99
N GLU A 24 20.22 13.41 -16.99
CA GLU A 24 20.34 12.97 -15.62
C GLU A 24 19.18 12.02 -15.38
N ASP A 25 19.50 10.84 -14.87
CA ASP A 25 18.46 9.87 -14.49
C ASP A 25 17.51 10.55 -13.49
N PRO A 26 16.22 10.75 -13.81
CA PRO A 26 15.28 11.46 -12.96
C PRO A 26 15.04 10.76 -11.62
N LEU A 27 15.46 9.49 -11.50
CA LEU A 27 15.38 8.72 -10.26
C LEU A 27 16.66 8.81 -9.42
N ARG A 28 17.71 9.49 -9.92
CA ARG A 28 18.95 9.66 -9.17
C ARG A 28 18.74 10.70 -8.05
N LEU A 29 19.01 10.28 -6.83
CA LEU A 29 19.10 11.18 -5.67
C LEU A 29 20.55 11.59 -5.46
N GLU A 30 20.79 12.90 -5.28
CA GLU A 30 22.10 13.38 -4.88
C GLU A 30 22.37 12.98 -3.41
N PRO A 31 23.51 12.36 -3.12
CA PRO A 31 23.87 12.00 -1.76
C PRO A 31 23.95 13.23 -0.86
N LEU A 32 23.30 13.18 0.29
CA LEU A 32 23.45 14.19 1.32
C LEU A 32 24.85 14.07 1.94
N ALA A 33 25.62 15.15 1.91
CA ALA A 33 26.93 15.18 2.51
C ALA A 33 26.82 14.83 4.02
N ASN A 34 27.65 13.88 4.46
CA ASN A 34 27.70 13.39 5.85
C ASN A 34 26.44 12.65 6.33
N ALA A 35 25.53 12.24 5.47
CA ALA A 35 24.41 11.38 5.84
C ALA A 35 24.85 9.91 5.78
N SER A 36 24.52 9.16 6.84
CA SER A 36 24.60 7.70 6.81
C SER A 36 23.22 7.16 6.47
N PRO A 37 23.07 6.31 5.44
CA PRO A 37 21.82 5.65 5.14
C PRO A 37 21.27 4.93 6.37
N LYS A 38 19.94 4.97 6.54
CA LYS A 38 19.26 4.28 7.63
C LYS A 38 18.40 3.19 7.05
N ASN A 39 18.35 2.05 7.73
CA ASN A 39 17.39 1.02 7.42
C ASN A 39 15.96 1.50 7.73
N VAL A 40 15.02 1.16 6.86
CA VAL A 40 13.62 1.57 6.99
C VAL A 40 12.73 0.35 6.89
N VAL A 41 11.90 0.14 7.91
CA VAL A 41 10.81 -0.82 7.89
C VAL A 41 9.50 -0.05 7.94
N TYR A 42 8.70 -0.17 6.89
CA TYR A 42 7.38 0.43 6.81
C TYR A 42 6.33 -0.69 6.97
N ILE A 43 5.55 -0.63 8.04
CA ILE A 43 4.49 -1.61 8.31
C ILE A 43 3.14 -0.93 8.14
N LEU A 44 2.29 -1.49 7.28
CA LEU A 44 0.93 -1.02 7.04
C LEU A 44 -0.08 -2.08 7.49
N SER A 45 -1.00 -1.71 8.37
CA SER A 45 -2.21 -2.49 8.65
C SER A 45 -3.37 -1.93 7.84
N ASP A 46 -4.29 -2.81 7.42
CA ASP A 46 -5.43 -2.45 6.58
C ASP A 46 -6.70 -2.28 7.42
N ASP A 47 -7.41 -1.16 7.23
CA ASP A 47 -8.65 -0.80 7.94
C ASP A 47 -8.53 -0.80 9.48
N HIS A 48 -7.34 -0.61 10.03
CA HIS A 48 -7.12 -0.56 11.46
C HIS A 48 -7.58 0.79 12.02
N ARG A 49 -8.53 0.77 12.94
CA ARG A 49 -8.99 1.99 13.62
C ARG A 49 -7.83 2.64 14.38
N PHE A 50 -7.69 3.96 14.22
CA PHE A 50 -6.61 4.74 14.83
C PHE A 50 -6.62 4.71 16.37
N ASP A 51 -7.77 4.45 16.97
CA ASP A 51 -7.97 4.40 18.42
C ASP A 51 -7.97 2.97 19.00
N PHE A 52 -7.84 1.93 18.17
CA PHE A 52 -7.75 0.53 18.58
C PHE A 52 -6.29 0.09 18.75
N MET A 53 -5.59 0.77 19.64
CA MET A 53 -4.23 0.46 20.09
C MET A 53 -4.16 0.69 21.60
N GLY A 54 -3.58 -0.25 22.34
CA GLY A 54 -3.56 -0.26 23.81
C GLY A 54 -3.01 1.03 24.41
N PHE A 55 -1.91 1.55 23.87
CA PHE A 55 -1.28 2.78 24.36
C PHE A 55 -2.17 4.03 24.25
N THR A 56 -3.23 4.00 23.44
CA THR A 56 -4.17 5.14 23.34
C THR A 56 -5.08 5.23 24.56
N GLY A 57 -5.26 4.13 25.31
CA GLY A 57 -6.18 4.03 26.44
C GLY A 57 -7.65 4.19 26.07
N LYS A 58 -8.00 4.21 24.78
CA LYS A 58 -9.39 4.39 24.31
C LYS A 58 -10.20 3.10 24.41
N VAL A 59 -9.55 1.96 24.36
CA VAL A 59 -10.13 0.63 24.49
C VAL A 59 -9.45 -0.05 25.66
N PRO A 60 -10.05 -0.02 26.88
CA PRO A 60 -9.34 -0.37 28.11
C PRO A 60 -8.85 -1.81 28.20
N TRP A 61 -9.52 -2.72 27.50
CA TRP A 61 -9.22 -4.15 27.52
C TRP A 61 -8.25 -4.57 26.40
N LEU A 62 -7.95 -3.68 25.43
CA LEU A 62 -7.12 -4.03 24.28
C LEU A 62 -5.63 -4.01 24.64
N GLU A 63 -4.98 -5.13 24.41
CA GLU A 63 -3.54 -5.29 24.59
C GLU A 63 -2.81 -5.32 23.24
N THR A 64 -1.95 -4.34 23.01
CA THR A 64 -1.08 -4.28 21.83
C THR A 64 0.38 -4.05 22.21
N PRO A 65 1.01 -5.01 22.94
CA PRO A 65 2.27 -4.76 23.66
C PRO A 65 3.41 -4.29 22.78
N ASN A 66 3.49 -4.76 21.54
CA ASN A 66 4.55 -4.35 20.60
C ASN A 66 4.30 -2.96 20.03
N LEU A 67 3.03 -2.60 19.69
CA LEU A 67 2.69 -1.25 19.27
C LEU A 67 2.86 -0.27 20.42
N ASP A 68 2.48 -0.67 21.66
CA ASP A 68 2.65 0.13 22.88
C ASP A 68 4.14 0.42 23.13
N ARG A 69 4.99 -0.58 22.89
CA ARG A 69 6.45 -0.39 22.96
C ARG A 69 6.95 0.60 21.92
N LEU A 70 6.52 0.45 20.66
CA LEU A 70 6.89 1.39 19.58
C LEU A 70 6.46 2.82 19.90
N ALA A 71 5.24 3.00 20.41
CA ALA A 71 4.74 4.32 20.82
C ALA A 71 5.54 4.92 21.99
N ARG A 72 5.98 4.12 22.93
CA ARG A 72 6.76 4.55 24.11
C ARG A 72 8.22 4.87 23.76
N GLU A 73 8.83 4.10 22.87
CA GLU A 73 10.24 4.20 22.51
C GLU A 73 10.48 5.11 21.28
N GLY A 74 9.44 5.38 20.51
CA GLY A 74 9.46 6.18 19.31
C GLY A 74 8.63 7.45 19.38
N ALA A 75 7.97 7.80 18.29
CA ALA A 75 7.10 8.97 18.19
C ALA A 75 5.70 8.55 17.70
N TYR A 76 4.68 8.96 18.43
CA TYR A 76 3.29 8.82 18.03
C TYR A 76 2.78 10.11 17.40
N PHE A 77 2.13 9.99 16.24
CA PHE A 77 1.57 11.11 15.48
C PHE A 77 0.03 11.04 15.52
N PRO A 78 -0.63 11.64 16.51
CA PRO A 78 -2.08 11.51 16.72
C PRO A 78 -2.93 12.17 15.62
N ASN A 79 -2.34 13.11 14.88
CA ASN A 79 -3.02 13.89 13.84
C ASN A 79 -2.50 13.54 12.44
N THR A 80 -2.42 12.25 12.15
CA THR A 80 -2.08 11.76 10.81
C THR A 80 -3.36 11.48 10.03
N TYR A 81 -3.42 12.01 8.80
CA TYR A 81 -4.59 11.88 7.94
C TYR A 81 -4.20 11.27 6.60
N VAL A 82 -5.10 10.46 6.05
CA VAL A 82 -4.97 9.92 4.70
C VAL A 82 -5.61 10.86 3.68
N THR A 83 -5.07 10.90 2.48
CA THR A 83 -5.60 11.72 1.38
C THR A 83 -6.93 11.18 0.86
N THR A 84 -7.09 9.86 0.84
CA THR A 84 -8.30 9.13 0.44
C THR A 84 -8.40 7.87 1.29
N SER A 85 -9.47 7.76 2.08
CA SER A 85 -9.71 6.63 2.99
C SER A 85 -10.26 5.43 2.23
N LEU A 86 -9.50 4.90 1.26
CA LEU A 86 -9.83 3.72 0.46
C LEU A 86 -8.53 3.03 0.07
N CYS A 87 -8.52 1.69 0.05
CA CYS A 87 -7.30 0.88 -0.08
C CYS A 87 -6.40 1.30 -1.24
N SER A 88 -6.84 1.13 -2.50
CA SER A 88 -6.00 1.40 -3.67
C SER A 88 -5.55 2.85 -3.79
N PRO A 89 -6.43 3.87 -3.64
CA PRO A 89 -6.00 5.26 -3.67
C PRO A 89 -5.02 5.64 -2.57
N SER A 90 -5.24 5.12 -1.35
CA SER A 90 -4.32 5.37 -0.22
C SER A 90 -2.94 4.77 -0.48
N ARG A 91 -2.89 3.53 -0.99
CA ARG A 91 -1.64 2.84 -1.32
C ARG A 91 -0.88 3.54 -2.44
N ALA A 92 -1.58 3.97 -3.48
CA ALA A 92 -0.99 4.78 -4.54
C ALA A 92 -0.42 6.11 -4.00
N SER A 93 -1.16 6.80 -3.12
CA SER A 93 -0.66 8.04 -2.48
C SER A 93 0.58 7.79 -1.62
N ILE A 94 0.60 6.70 -0.85
CA ILE A 94 1.77 6.32 -0.03
C ILE A 94 2.99 6.08 -0.92
N LEU A 95 2.83 5.31 -1.99
CA LEU A 95 3.94 4.91 -2.85
C LEU A 95 4.46 6.02 -3.76
N THR A 96 3.61 6.97 -4.14
CA THR A 96 3.97 8.04 -5.09
C THR A 96 4.18 9.39 -4.45
N GLY A 97 3.66 9.63 -3.24
CA GLY A 97 3.59 10.96 -2.62
C GLY A 97 2.58 11.90 -3.29
N LEU A 98 1.73 11.40 -4.18
CA LEU A 98 0.78 12.20 -4.96
C LEU A 98 -0.64 12.09 -4.42
N TYR A 99 -1.48 13.07 -4.74
CA TYR A 99 -2.92 13.01 -4.50
C TYR A 99 -3.64 12.19 -5.58
N SER A 100 -4.84 11.69 -5.27
CA SER A 100 -5.61 10.81 -6.15
C SER A 100 -5.91 11.42 -7.52
N HIS A 101 -6.12 12.75 -7.60
CA HIS A 101 -6.35 13.43 -8.87
C HIS A 101 -5.09 13.48 -9.77
N THR A 102 -3.90 13.27 -9.20
CA THR A 102 -2.63 13.26 -9.93
C THR A 102 -2.22 11.84 -10.29
N HIS A 103 -2.25 10.90 -9.35
CA HIS A 103 -1.90 9.51 -9.65
C HIS A 103 -3.04 8.71 -10.30
N THR A 104 -4.26 9.26 -10.36
CA THR A 104 -5.45 8.73 -11.06
C THR A 104 -6.01 7.40 -10.56
N VAL A 105 -5.42 6.80 -9.54
CA VAL A 105 -6.00 5.64 -8.85
C VAL A 105 -7.06 6.17 -7.88
N ILE A 106 -8.32 6.21 -8.32
CA ILE A 106 -9.40 6.90 -7.60
C ILE A 106 -10.31 5.99 -6.80
N ASP A 107 -10.25 4.68 -7.06
CA ASP A 107 -11.04 3.66 -6.37
C ASP A 107 -10.33 2.30 -6.41
N ASN A 108 -10.94 1.27 -5.80
CA ASN A 108 -10.36 -0.07 -5.73
C ASN A 108 -10.45 -0.87 -7.04
N ALA A 109 -11.16 -0.37 -8.03
CA ALA A 109 -11.25 -0.96 -9.36
C ALA A 109 -10.28 -0.28 -10.34
N ALA A 110 -9.79 0.91 -10.00
CA ALA A 110 -8.83 1.62 -10.82
C ALA A 110 -7.51 0.85 -10.86
N LEU A 111 -7.04 0.61 -12.06
CA LEU A 111 -5.74 0.02 -12.30
C LEU A 111 -4.65 1.08 -12.12
N ASP A 112 -3.46 0.64 -11.76
CA ASP A 112 -2.26 1.44 -11.94
C ASP A 112 -2.19 1.86 -13.42
N PRO A 113 -2.08 3.16 -13.72
CA PRO A 113 -1.97 3.63 -15.11
C PRO A 113 -0.65 3.20 -15.78
N GLY A 114 0.26 2.51 -15.07
CA GLY A 114 1.51 1.95 -15.60
C GLY A 114 2.63 2.96 -15.82
N ASN A 115 2.42 4.21 -15.43
CA ASN A 115 3.41 5.29 -15.58
C ASN A 115 3.72 6.00 -14.24
N LEU A 116 3.32 5.41 -13.14
CA LEU A 116 3.61 5.93 -11.80
C LEU A 116 5.04 5.59 -11.41
N THR A 117 5.73 6.58 -10.87
CA THR A 117 7.02 6.37 -10.21
C THR A 117 6.76 6.16 -8.71
N PHE A 118 7.20 5.03 -8.20
CA PHE A 118 7.11 4.71 -6.79
C PHE A 118 8.40 5.09 -6.06
N PHE A 119 8.28 5.67 -4.87
CA PHE A 119 9.45 6.15 -4.15
C PHE A 119 10.52 5.07 -3.88
N PRO A 120 10.21 3.76 -3.76
CA PRO A 120 11.24 2.74 -3.61
C PRO A 120 12.21 2.66 -4.79
N GLN A 121 11.80 3.08 -6.00
CA GLN A 121 12.71 3.17 -7.16
C GLN A 121 13.87 4.16 -6.91
N TYR A 122 13.58 5.28 -6.23
CA TYR A 122 14.62 6.23 -5.81
C TYR A 122 15.55 5.61 -4.76
N LEU A 123 15.01 4.79 -3.85
CA LEU A 123 15.82 4.10 -2.85
C LEU A 123 16.73 3.04 -3.47
N GLN A 124 16.24 2.28 -4.46
CA GLN A 124 17.08 1.35 -5.24
C GLN A 124 18.25 2.09 -5.90
N ASN A 125 17.96 3.21 -6.57
CA ASN A 125 18.99 4.01 -7.22
C ASN A 125 19.98 4.66 -6.22
N ALA A 126 19.57 4.79 -4.96
CA ALA A 126 20.43 5.22 -3.87
C ALA A 126 21.21 4.06 -3.19
N GLY A 127 21.11 2.83 -3.70
CA GLY A 127 21.83 1.65 -3.23
C GLY A 127 21.15 0.90 -2.09
N TYR A 128 19.85 1.10 -1.88
CA TYR A 128 19.09 0.30 -0.93
C TYR A 128 18.68 -1.03 -1.53
N GLN A 129 18.73 -2.09 -0.74
CA GLN A 129 17.96 -3.29 -1.00
C GLN A 129 16.51 -3.06 -0.64
N THR A 130 15.57 -3.38 -1.52
CA THR A 130 14.17 -3.07 -1.34
C THR A 130 13.31 -4.33 -1.36
N SER A 131 12.34 -4.43 -0.44
CA SER A 131 11.43 -5.56 -0.39
C SER A 131 9.99 -5.14 -0.13
N TYR A 132 9.08 -5.91 -0.69
CA TYR A 132 7.65 -5.77 -0.51
C TYR A 132 7.03 -7.10 -0.09
N PHE A 133 6.20 -7.06 0.97
CA PHE A 133 5.47 -8.21 1.48
C PHE A 133 4.01 -7.85 1.70
N GLY A 134 3.09 -8.58 1.08
CA GLY A 134 1.67 -8.53 1.39
C GLY A 134 0.78 -7.84 0.37
N LYS A 135 -0.21 -7.08 0.84
CA LYS A 135 -1.29 -6.54 0.03
C LYS A 135 -0.84 -5.36 -0.82
N TRP A 136 -0.80 -5.58 -2.14
CA TRP A 136 -0.60 -4.51 -3.14
C TRP A 136 -1.88 -3.77 -3.44
N HIS A 137 -2.87 -4.48 -3.94
CA HIS A 137 -4.23 -4.01 -4.20
C HIS A 137 -4.34 -2.69 -4.98
N MET A 138 -3.51 -2.49 -5.99
CA MET A 138 -3.79 -1.52 -7.05
C MET A 138 -4.37 -2.27 -8.25
N GLY A 139 -5.72 -2.38 -8.24
CA GLY A 139 -6.48 -3.33 -9.05
C GLY A 139 -6.59 -4.73 -8.41
N ASN A 140 -7.58 -5.50 -8.88
CA ASN A 140 -7.93 -6.81 -8.29
C ASN A 140 -7.31 -8.02 -9.02
N HIS A 141 -6.66 -7.80 -10.16
CA HIS A 141 -6.34 -8.88 -11.09
C HIS A 141 -4.86 -9.24 -11.14
N SER A 142 -3.98 -8.38 -10.63
CA SER A 142 -2.54 -8.60 -10.67
C SER A 142 -1.94 -8.63 -9.28
N ASP A 143 -0.95 -9.50 -9.13
CA ASP A 143 -0.04 -9.60 -8.00
C ASP A 143 1.41 -9.67 -8.50
N GLU A 144 1.63 -9.24 -9.76
CA GLU A 144 2.94 -9.27 -10.39
C GLU A 144 3.92 -8.29 -9.73
N PRO A 145 5.22 -8.62 -9.73
CA PRO A 145 6.27 -7.75 -9.21
C PRO A 145 6.19 -6.34 -9.77
N GLN A 146 6.40 -5.36 -8.90
CA GLN A 146 6.32 -3.95 -9.25
C GLN A 146 7.69 -3.27 -9.21
N PRO A 147 7.91 -2.21 -10.01
CA PRO A 147 9.15 -1.46 -10.01
C PRO A 147 9.48 -0.90 -8.63
N GLY A 148 10.75 -0.94 -8.26
CA GLY A 148 11.24 -0.39 -7.00
C GLY A 148 11.42 -1.43 -5.90
N PHE A 149 11.22 -2.72 -6.19
CA PHE A 149 11.40 -3.81 -5.23
C PHE A 149 12.29 -4.92 -5.80
N ASP A 150 13.36 -5.24 -5.10
CA ASP A 150 14.29 -6.32 -5.43
C ASP A 150 13.71 -7.68 -4.99
N HIS A 151 12.97 -7.68 -3.88
CA HIS A 151 12.17 -8.81 -3.42
C HIS A 151 10.69 -8.43 -3.43
N TRP A 152 9.89 -9.31 -4.00
CA TRP A 152 8.46 -9.13 -4.14
C TRP A 152 7.69 -10.33 -3.61
N GLU A 153 6.73 -10.05 -2.72
CA GLU A 153 5.77 -11.04 -2.26
C GLU A 153 4.40 -10.41 -2.10
N SER A 154 3.44 -10.85 -2.89
CA SER A 154 2.10 -10.26 -2.88
C SER A 154 1.02 -11.28 -3.24
N PHE A 155 -0.22 -10.84 -3.20
CA PHE A 155 -1.40 -11.62 -3.55
C PHE A 155 -2.43 -10.75 -4.28
N ARG A 156 -3.34 -11.39 -5.01
CA ARG A 156 -4.36 -10.70 -5.80
C ARG A 156 -5.43 -10.07 -4.92
N GLY A 157 -5.80 -8.85 -5.25
CA GLY A 157 -6.92 -8.12 -4.67
C GLY A 157 -6.86 -8.04 -3.15
N GLN A 158 -7.94 -8.47 -2.49
CA GLN A 158 -8.07 -8.41 -1.03
C GLN A 158 -7.36 -9.56 -0.29
N GLY A 159 -6.99 -10.63 -1.00
CA GLY A 159 -6.42 -11.82 -0.38
C GLY A 159 -7.37 -12.56 0.57
N VAL A 160 -6.87 -13.60 1.20
CA VAL A 160 -7.58 -14.42 2.19
C VAL A 160 -6.77 -14.50 3.48
N TYR A 161 -7.40 -14.82 4.60
CA TYR A 161 -6.70 -14.95 5.87
C TYR A 161 -6.01 -16.30 6.05
N TYR A 162 -6.58 -17.35 5.50
CA TYR A 162 -6.08 -18.73 5.61
C TYR A 162 -5.90 -19.35 4.23
N GLY A 163 -4.87 -20.16 4.06
CA GLY A 163 -4.54 -20.81 2.79
C GLY A 163 -4.26 -19.83 1.66
N PRO A 164 -3.40 -18.79 1.87
CA PRO A 164 -3.13 -17.81 0.84
C PRO A 164 -2.39 -18.41 -0.36
N THR A 165 -2.60 -17.80 -1.53
CA THR A 165 -1.70 -17.95 -2.67
C THR A 165 -0.89 -16.67 -2.78
N LEU A 166 0.43 -16.79 -2.69
CA LEU A 166 1.38 -15.68 -2.78
C LEU A 166 2.15 -15.76 -4.10
N ASN A 167 2.35 -14.63 -4.74
CA ASN A 167 3.28 -14.45 -5.84
C ASN A 167 4.62 -14.00 -5.24
N ILE A 168 5.60 -14.86 -5.25
CA ILE A 168 6.95 -14.60 -4.75
C ILE A 168 7.87 -14.44 -5.95
N ASN A 169 8.31 -13.21 -6.22
CA ASN A 169 9.20 -12.88 -7.34
C ASN A 169 8.74 -13.39 -8.72
N GLY A 170 7.42 -13.43 -8.94
CA GLY A 170 6.82 -13.92 -10.19
C GLY A 170 6.32 -15.37 -10.14
N GLU A 171 6.67 -16.13 -9.11
CA GLU A 171 6.23 -17.52 -8.93
C GLU A 171 5.13 -17.62 -7.88
N ARG A 172 4.03 -18.33 -8.19
CA ARG A 172 2.89 -18.47 -7.27
C ARG A 172 2.97 -19.74 -6.46
N THR A 173 2.89 -19.58 -5.14
CA THR A 173 2.83 -20.67 -4.17
C THR A 173 1.51 -20.60 -3.41
N THR A 174 0.79 -21.72 -3.38
CA THR A 174 -0.44 -21.86 -2.58
C THR A 174 -0.12 -22.59 -1.29
N TYR A 175 -0.48 -22.01 -0.18
CA TYR A 175 -0.24 -22.55 1.15
C TYR A 175 -1.43 -23.36 1.65
N ASP A 176 -1.16 -24.19 2.64
CA ASP A 176 -2.17 -25.01 3.32
C ASP A 176 -3.23 -24.13 4.02
N GLU A 177 -4.47 -24.64 4.12
CA GLU A 177 -5.60 -23.94 4.76
C GLU A 177 -5.38 -23.62 6.25
N SER A 178 -4.39 -24.20 6.90
CA SER A 178 -3.98 -23.85 8.26
C SER A 178 -3.04 -22.65 8.34
N THR A 179 -2.42 -22.27 7.22
CA THR A 179 -1.46 -21.16 7.14
C THR A 179 -2.18 -19.82 7.24
N TYR A 180 -1.83 -19.03 8.26
CA TYR A 180 -2.38 -17.70 8.46
C TYR A 180 -1.52 -16.65 7.76
N ILE A 181 -2.16 -15.79 6.94
CA ILE A 181 -1.43 -14.88 6.06
C ILE A 181 -0.50 -13.92 6.79
N SER A 182 -0.92 -13.39 7.96
CA SER A 182 -0.06 -12.45 8.70
C SER A 182 1.17 -13.12 9.28
N ASP A 183 1.07 -14.42 9.62
CA ASP A 183 2.19 -15.18 10.15
C ASP A 183 3.19 -15.46 9.05
N ILE A 184 2.76 -16.03 7.92
CA ILE A 184 3.66 -16.40 6.83
C ILE A 184 4.36 -15.17 6.23
N LEU A 185 3.66 -14.04 6.05
CA LEU A 185 4.28 -12.80 5.60
C LEU A 185 5.31 -12.27 6.59
N THR A 186 5.07 -12.43 7.89
CA THR A 186 6.01 -12.02 8.93
C THR A 186 7.25 -12.93 8.96
N GLU A 187 7.05 -14.25 8.84
CA GLU A 187 8.14 -15.22 8.76
C GLU A 187 9.05 -14.93 7.56
N HIS A 188 8.49 -14.78 6.36
CA HIS A 188 9.26 -14.46 5.15
C HIS A 188 9.96 -13.10 5.24
N ALA A 189 9.33 -12.10 5.87
CA ALA A 189 9.97 -10.81 6.09
C ALA A 189 11.17 -10.90 7.04
N ILE A 190 11.09 -11.75 8.07
CA ILE A 190 12.21 -12.01 8.99
C ILE A 190 13.33 -12.77 8.27
N ASP A 191 12.98 -13.82 7.52
CA ASP A 191 13.95 -14.60 6.75
C ASP A 191 14.70 -13.71 5.74
N TRP A 192 13.98 -12.83 5.05
CA TRP A 192 14.61 -11.85 4.15
C TRP A 192 15.57 -10.90 4.88
N LEU A 193 15.20 -10.45 6.10
CA LEU A 193 16.09 -9.61 6.93
C LEU A 193 17.36 -10.32 7.34
N ASP A 194 17.31 -11.64 7.54
CA ASP A 194 18.46 -12.44 7.92
C ASP A 194 19.34 -12.78 6.71
N GLU A 195 18.74 -13.00 5.54
CA GLU A 195 19.42 -13.42 4.31
C GLU A 195 19.99 -12.28 3.46
N ARG A 196 19.46 -11.04 3.61
CA ARG A 196 19.90 -9.88 2.83
C ARG A 196 21.38 -9.57 3.02
N ASP A 197 21.98 -8.81 2.11
CA ASP A 197 23.33 -8.26 2.29
C ASP A 197 23.33 -7.28 3.48
N GLN A 198 24.06 -7.65 4.53
CA GLN A 198 24.10 -6.89 5.79
C GLN A 198 24.88 -5.57 5.67
N ASP A 199 25.68 -5.43 4.62
CA ASP A 199 26.50 -4.23 4.39
C ASP A 199 25.76 -3.12 3.63
N GLN A 200 24.56 -3.43 3.10
CA GLN A 200 23.73 -2.46 2.39
C GLN A 200 22.56 -1.97 3.25
N PRO A 201 22.18 -0.70 3.11
CA PRO A 201 20.94 -0.20 3.70
C PRO A 201 19.74 -0.89 3.03
N PHE A 202 18.64 -0.99 3.77
CA PHE A 202 17.44 -1.60 3.21
C PHE A 202 16.18 -0.78 3.48
N PHE A 203 15.21 -0.99 2.61
CA PHE A 203 13.82 -0.58 2.75
C PHE A 203 12.92 -1.81 2.64
N MET A 204 12.13 -2.06 3.67
CA MET A 204 11.11 -3.11 3.68
C MET A 204 9.73 -2.51 3.80
N TYR A 205 8.80 -2.92 2.93
CA TYR A 205 7.40 -2.59 3.02
C TYR A 205 6.58 -3.85 3.36
N LEU A 206 6.15 -3.97 4.62
CA LEU A 206 5.30 -5.06 5.10
C LEU A 206 3.86 -4.58 5.18
N SER A 207 3.03 -5.03 4.25
CA SER A 207 1.66 -4.58 4.02
C SER A 207 0.67 -5.68 4.38
N HIS A 208 0.23 -5.72 5.63
CA HIS A 208 -0.70 -6.74 6.08
C HIS A 208 -2.11 -6.57 5.49
N LYS A 209 -2.82 -7.69 5.27
CA LYS A 209 -4.27 -7.71 5.06
C LYS A 209 -5.03 -7.35 6.33
N ALA A 210 -4.51 -7.73 7.48
CA ALA A 210 -5.14 -7.48 8.78
C ALA A 210 -5.17 -5.96 9.08
N VAL A 211 -6.28 -5.44 9.57
CA VAL A 211 -7.43 -6.14 10.11
C VAL A 211 -8.68 -6.02 9.22
N HIS A 212 -8.49 -5.93 7.90
CA HIS A 212 -9.57 -5.78 6.92
C HIS A 212 -10.63 -6.88 7.05
N SER A 213 -11.85 -6.61 6.56
CA SER A 213 -12.90 -7.61 6.45
C SER A 213 -12.36 -8.89 5.74
N GLN A 214 -12.73 -9.95 6.09
CA GLN A 214 -13.64 -10.73 6.89
C GLN A 214 -13.25 -10.88 8.39
N PHE A 215 -12.31 -10.10 8.91
CA PHE A 215 -11.95 -10.04 10.33
C PHE A 215 -11.65 -11.41 10.98
N GLN A 216 -10.95 -12.28 10.25
CA GLN A 216 -10.60 -13.60 10.78
C GLN A 216 -9.31 -13.50 11.59
N PRO A 217 -9.36 -13.70 12.91
CA PRO A 217 -8.16 -13.71 13.73
C PRO A 217 -7.34 -14.97 13.52
N ALA A 218 -6.07 -14.94 13.87
CA ALA A 218 -5.30 -16.16 14.03
C ALA A 218 -5.96 -17.08 15.07
N LYS A 219 -5.90 -18.39 14.86
CA LYS A 219 -6.56 -19.39 15.75
C LYS A 219 -6.23 -19.20 17.24
N ARG A 220 -5.00 -18.77 17.55
CA ARG A 220 -4.54 -18.47 18.90
C ARG A 220 -5.22 -17.27 19.57
N HIS A 221 -5.92 -16.44 18.81
CA HIS A 221 -6.62 -15.24 19.30
C HIS A 221 -8.14 -15.37 19.28
N VAL A 222 -8.67 -16.50 18.82
CA VAL A 222 -10.12 -16.73 18.82
C VAL A 222 -10.65 -16.70 20.27
N GLY A 223 -11.68 -15.89 20.50
CA GLY A 223 -12.31 -15.73 21.81
C GLY A 223 -11.56 -14.84 22.79
N LEU A 224 -10.40 -14.25 22.41
CA LEU A 224 -9.56 -13.47 23.34
C LEU A 224 -10.30 -12.33 24.05
N TYR A 225 -11.27 -11.71 23.36
CA TYR A 225 -12.05 -10.57 23.87
C TYR A 225 -13.57 -10.81 23.76
N GLU A 226 -14.00 -12.07 23.87
CA GLU A 226 -15.41 -12.46 23.66
C GLU A 226 -16.36 -11.86 24.71
N GLU A 227 -15.87 -11.64 25.94
CA GLU A 227 -16.64 -11.08 27.05
C GLU A 227 -16.59 -9.53 27.10
N GLU A 228 -15.82 -8.89 26.19
CA GLU A 228 -15.61 -7.45 26.23
C GLU A 228 -16.66 -6.68 25.41
N GLU A 229 -17.04 -5.52 25.91
CA GLU A 229 -17.95 -4.65 25.20
C GLU A 229 -17.22 -3.84 24.12
N ILE A 230 -17.85 -3.73 22.94
CA ILE A 230 -17.31 -2.94 21.82
C ILE A 230 -17.33 -1.46 22.18
N VAL A 231 -16.17 -0.81 22.09
CA VAL A 231 -16.04 0.64 22.25
C VAL A 231 -16.30 1.31 20.92
N TYR A 232 -17.45 1.95 20.80
CA TYR A 232 -17.80 2.73 19.60
C TYR A 232 -17.15 4.11 19.65
N PRO A 233 -16.68 4.64 18.49
CA PRO A 233 -16.17 6.01 18.46
C PRO A 233 -17.30 7.03 18.68
N PRO A 234 -17.01 8.22 19.26
CA PRO A 234 -18.03 9.25 19.49
C PRO A 234 -18.80 9.69 18.23
N SER A 235 -18.19 9.51 17.07
CA SER A 235 -18.78 9.82 15.78
C SER A 235 -19.63 8.70 15.18
N PHE A 236 -19.75 7.55 15.83
CA PHE A 236 -20.45 6.38 15.27
C PHE A 236 -21.89 6.70 14.84
N ASP A 237 -22.63 7.42 15.69
CA ASP A 237 -24.00 7.84 15.42
C ASP A 237 -24.10 9.29 14.93
N THR A 238 -22.98 9.96 14.68
CA THR A 238 -22.96 11.37 14.31
C THR A 238 -22.76 11.50 12.80
N PRO A 239 -23.73 12.10 12.07
CA PRO A 239 -23.55 12.37 10.66
C PRO A 239 -22.46 13.41 10.46
N THR A 240 -21.60 13.19 9.46
CA THR A 240 -20.59 14.16 9.06
C THR A 240 -21.20 15.20 8.12
N TYR A 241 -20.98 16.48 8.40
CA TYR A 241 -21.28 17.63 7.51
C TYR A 241 -22.64 17.59 6.79
N GLY A 242 -23.73 17.75 7.54
CA GLY A 242 -25.07 17.90 6.96
C GLY A 242 -25.61 16.63 6.31
N THR A 243 -24.96 15.54 6.51
CA THR A 243 -25.48 14.24 6.12
C THR A 243 -26.63 13.84 7.01
N PRO A 244 -27.71 13.26 6.48
CA PRO A 244 -28.74 12.67 7.31
C PRO A 244 -28.11 11.67 8.27
N LYS A 245 -28.60 11.64 9.51
CA LYS A 245 -28.19 10.62 10.48
C LYS A 245 -28.30 9.25 9.83
N MET A 246 -27.20 8.53 9.79
CA MET A 246 -27.26 7.15 9.34
C MET A 246 -28.13 6.35 10.32
N PRO A 247 -29.06 5.53 9.88
CA PRO A 247 -29.78 4.68 10.78
C PRO A 247 -28.79 3.77 11.48
N THR A 248 -28.97 3.62 12.78
CA THR A 248 -28.26 2.62 13.56
C THR A 248 -28.52 1.22 13.01
N ALA A 249 -27.53 0.36 13.12
CA ALA A 249 -27.68 -1.05 12.78
C ALA A 249 -28.93 -1.62 13.46
N GLY A 250 -29.88 -2.13 12.67
CA GLY A 250 -31.16 -2.62 13.19
C GLY A 250 -32.36 -1.68 13.08
N ALA A 251 -32.20 -0.43 12.66
CA ALA A 251 -33.31 0.40 12.26
C ALA A 251 -33.81 -0.05 10.90
N ASP A 252 -34.95 -0.66 10.91
CA ASP A 252 -35.76 -1.07 9.77
C ASP A 252 -35.13 -1.03 8.38
N ASN A 253 -34.35 -2.05 8.08
CA ASN A 253 -33.96 -2.41 6.71
C ASN A 253 -33.50 -1.27 5.80
N ALA A 254 -33.08 -0.20 6.38
CA ALA A 254 -32.62 0.92 5.58
C ALA A 254 -31.15 0.70 5.24
N PRO A 255 -30.90 0.14 4.08
CA PRO A 255 -29.56 0.18 3.49
C PRO A 255 -29.36 1.59 3.02
N LEU A 256 -29.13 2.50 3.95
CA LEU A 256 -29.14 3.91 3.63
C LEU A 256 -27.84 4.47 3.25
N ARG A 257 -26.96 3.61 3.05
CA ARG A 257 -25.66 4.02 2.67
C ARG A 257 -25.71 4.75 1.36
N GLY A 258 -25.83 6.05 1.51
CA GLY A 258 -25.72 7.05 0.48
C GLY A 258 -26.80 7.10 -0.60
N ARG A 259 -27.88 6.35 -0.49
CA ARG A 259 -28.95 6.45 -1.48
C ARG A 259 -29.57 7.84 -1.49
N ASP A 260 -29.79 8.38 -0.31
CA ASP A 260 -30.38 9.72 -0.14
C ASP A 260 -29.34 10.82 -0.08
N TYR A 261 -28.07 10.45 0.05
CA TYR A 261 -26.94 11.34 0.26
C TYR A 261 -26.57 12.16 -0.97
N TYR A 262 -26.59 11.52 -2.13
CA TYR A 262 -26.23 12.14 -3.41
C TYR A 262 -27.39 12.20 -4.40
N GLY A 263 -28.52 11.59 -4.08
CA GLY A 263 -29.61 11.33 -5.02
C GLY A 263 -29.16 10.33 -6.11
N ASP A 264 -30.04 9.46 -6.53
CA ASP A 264 -29.77 8.37 -7.47
C ASP A 264 -29.08 8.79 -8.79
N ARG A 265 -29.21 10.05 -9.16
CA ARG A 265 -28.70 10.59 -10.43
C ARG A 265 -27.22 10.92 -10.46
N ARG A 266 -26.58 11.00 -9.29
CA ARG A 266 -25.18 11.45 -9.15
C ARG A 266 -24.21 10.35 -8.77
N ILE A 267 -24.71 9.15 -8.54
CA ILE A 267 -23.87 8.04 -8.14
C ILE A 267 -23.50 7.23 -9.37
N PRO A 268 -22.21 7.10 -9.68
CA PRO A 268 -21.76 6.23 -10.75
C PRO A 268 -22.26 4.78 -10.56
N ASP A 269 -22.54 4.08 -11.64
CA ASP A 269 -23.09 2.72 -11.58
C ASP A 269 -22.19 1.72 -10.86
N TRP A 270 -20.87 1.87 -10.94
CA TRP A 270 -19.93 1.07 -10.19
C TRP A 270 -20.05 1.27 -8.66
N VAL A 271 -20.35 2.48 -8.21
CA VAL A 271 -20.64 2.75 -6.79
C VAL A 271 -21.94 2.09 -6.36
N LYS A 272 -22.95 2.06 -7.21
CA LYS A 272 -24.20 1.35 -6.94
C LYS A 272 -23.98 -0.15 -6.81
N GLN A 273 -23.21 -0.75 -7.72
CA GLN A 273 -22.86 -2.18 -7.66
C GLN A 273 -22.07 -2.53 -6.39
N GLN A 274 -21.11 -1.71 -6.00
CA GLN A 274 -20.39 -1.92 -4.74
C GLN A 274 -21.32 -1.86 -3.53
N ARG A 275 -22.26 -0.96 -3.50
CA ARG A 275 -23.25 -0.86 -2.41
C ARG A 275 -24.13 -2.09 -2.31
N GLU A 276 -24.55 -2.65 -3.42
CA GLU A 276 -25.35 -3.89 -3.44
C GLU A 276 -24.56 -5.06 -2.88
N SER A 277 -23.23 -5.08 -3.07
CA SER A 277 -22.35 -6.10 -2.51
C SER A 277 -22.04 -5.89 -1.01
N TRP A 278 -22.28 -4.71 -0.48
CA TRP A 278 -21.99 -4.34 0.91
C TRP A 278 -23.17 -4.49 1.87
N HIS A 279 -24.21 -5.18 1.46
CA HIS A 279 -25.33 -5.49 2.33
C HIS A 279 -24.88 -6.24 3.58
N GLY A 280 -25.08 -5.62 4.74
CA GLY A 280 -24.77 -6.20 6.04
C GLY A 280 -23.37 -5.88 6.60
N VAL A 281 -22.69 -4.91 5.99
CA VAL A 281 -21.34 -4.53 6.44
C VAL A 281 -21.38 -3.20 7.17
N ASP A 282 -21.47 -3.23 8.49
CA ASP A 282 -21.49 -2.05 9.36
C ASP A 282 -20.08 -1.57 9.78
N TYR A 283 -19.04 -2.14 9.24
CA TYR A 283 -17.67 -2.01 9.70
C TYR A 283 -16.81 -1.00 8.94
N MET A 284 -17.37 -0.23 8.03
CA MET A 284 -16.59 0.80 7.34
C MET A 284 -16.71 2.19 7.98
N TYR A 285 -16.96 2.25 9.28
CA TYR A 285 -17.09 3.50 10.02
C TYR A 285 -16.21 3.55 11.24
#